data_57100b82d8a463a0056b33d4fba6d2f1
#
_entry.id   57100b82d8a463a0056b33d4fba6d2f1
#
_cell.length_a   1.000
_cell.length_b   1.000
_cell.length_c   1.000
_cell.angle_alpha   90.00
_cell.angle_beta   90.00
_cell.angle_gamma   90.00
#
_symmetry.space_group_name_H-M   'P 1'
#
loop_
_entity.id
_entity.type
_entity.pdbx_description
1 polymer ?
#
loop_
_entity_poly.entity_id
_entity_poly.type
_entity_poly.pdbx_seq_one_letter_code
_entity_poly.pdbx_strand_id
1 'polypeptide(L)'
;MNEIKLRIDTRFSRICIHRQALKAIGDPPFLNFGYQPEEMFLMIIGSWVDDRKSVRVRYDNSGSVYVFSKPLIQGIRQVGHILMESRSYLVDGKAWGTNHILLFPLKEAKILPDEPPKSP
;
A
#
# COMPACT_ATOMS: atom_id res chain seq x y z
N MET A 1 -4.94 19.38 -0.75
CA MET A 1 -5.25 18.08 -1.36
C MET A 1 -4.41 17.00 -0.71
N ASN A 2 -5.05 15.95 -0.25
CA ASN A 2 -4.32 14.83 0.34
C ASN A 2 -3.83 13.92 -0.77
N GLU A 3 -2.54 13.80 -0.88
CA GLU A 3 -1.96 12.82 -1.79
C GLU A 3 -2.10 11.44 -1.20
N ILE A 4 -2.80 10.56 -1.91
CA ILE A 4 -2.99 9.18 -1.50
C ILE A 4 -2.17 8.33 -2.45
N LYS A 5 -1.01 7.89 -1.97
CA LYS A 5 -0.07 7.11 -2.76
C LYS A 5 0.38 5.89 -1.98
N LEU A 6 0.58 4.82 -2.70
CA LEU A 6 1.11 3.58 -2.16
C LEU A 6 2.38 3.22 -2.91
N ARG A 7 3.44 2.97 -2.19
CA ARG A 7 4.66 2.42 -2.77
C ARG A 7 4.67 0.92 -2.53
N ILE A 8 4.85 0.16 -3.60
CA ILE A 8 4.94 -1.30 -3.54
C ILE A 8 6.35 -1.68 -3.96
N ASP A 9 7.08 -2.34 -3.06
CA ASP A 9 8.44 -2.80 -3.35
C ASP A 9 8.43 -4.33 -3.36
N THR A 10 8.39 -4.89 -4.57
CA THR A 10 8.30 -6.33 -4.73
C THR A 10 9.63 -7.03 -4.46
N ARG A 11 10.74 -6.29 -4.50
CA ARG A 11 12.06 -6.85 -4.20
C ARG A 11 12.19 -7.24 -2.73
N PHE A 12 11.60 -6.45 -1.86
CA PHE A 12 11.71 -6.63 -0.41
C PHE A 12 10.41 -7.05 0.25
N SER A 13 9.42 -7.43 -0.55
CA SER A 13 8.11 -7.89 -0.10
C SER A 13 7.47 -6.92 0.90
N ARG A 14 7.45 -5.64 0.55
CA ARG A 14 6.90 -4.61 1.42
C ARG A 14 6.07 -3.59 0.67
N ILE A 15 5.17 -2.94 1.39
CA ILE A 15 4.49 -1.73 0.96
C ILE A 15 4.85 -0.61 1.93
N CYS A 16 4.74 0.62 1.43
CA CYS A 16 4.92 1.81 2.24
C CYS A 16 3.75 2.75 2.00
N ILE A 17 3.13 3.21 3.09
CA ILE A 17 2.02 4.15 3.02
C ILE A 17 2.29 5.30 4.00
N HIS A 18 2.00 6.52 3.56
CA HIS A 18 2.25 7.71 4.35
C HIS A 18 1.06 8.05 5.24
N ARG A 19 1.37 8.69 6.38
CA ARG A 19 0.36 9.17 7.35
C ARG A 19 -0.76 9.96 6.70
N GLN A 20 -0.44 10.80 5.69
CA GLN A 20 -1.45 11.61 5.02
C GLN A 20 -2.54 10.79 4.37
N ALA A 21 -2.19 9.62 3.80
CA ALA A 21 -3.17 8.72 3.22
C ALA A 21 -4.07 8.12 4.31
N LEU A 22 -3.49 7.72 5.44
CA LEU A 22 -4.24 7.12 6.53
C LEU A 22 -5.14 8.13 7.23
N LYS A 23 -4.76 9.41 7.27
CA LYS A 23 -5.63 10.47 7.79
C LYS A 23 -6.91 10.60 6.99
N ALA A 24 -6.85 10.33 5.68
CA ALA A 24 -8.03 10.40 4.83
C ALA A 24 -9.10 9.37 5.18
N ILE A 25 -8.74 8.33 5.93
CA ILE A 25 -9.67 7.28 6.38
C ILE A 25 -9.81 7.21 7.90
N GLY A 26 -9.50 8.32 8.60
CA GLY A 26 -9.74 8.42 10.03
C GLY A 26 -8.57 8.05 10.92
N ASP A 27 -7.37 7.93 10.37
CA ASP A 27 -6.14 7.62 11.11
C ASP A 27 -6.28 6.33 11.95
N PRO A 28 -6.61 5.20 11.32
CA PRO A 28 -6.88 3.96 12.04
C PRO A 28 -5.64 3.39 12.71
N PRO A 29 -5.78 2.73 13.87
CA PRO A 29 -4.65 2.09 14.53
C PRO A 29 -4.25 0.74 13.91
N PHE A 30 -5.13 0.15 13.10
CA PHE A 30 -4.89 -1.14 12.46
C PHE A 30 -5.31 -1.10 11.00
N LEU A 31 -4.69 -1.96 10.18
CA LEU A 31 -5.01 -2.08 8.75
C LEU A 31 -5.31 -3.53 8.40
N ASN A 32 -6.31 -3.70 7.55
CA ASN A 32 -6.59 -4.95 6.87
C ASN A 32 -6.42 -4.73 5.37
N PHE A 33 -6.23 -5.81 4.64
CA PHE A 33 -6.01 -5.76 3.19
C PHE A 33 -7.02 -6.63 2.48
N GLY A 34 -7.49 -6.15 1.34
CA GLY A 34 -8.41 -6.90 0.50
C GLY A 34 -8.11 -6.67 -0.97
N TYR A 35 -8.69 -7.49 -1.82
CA TYR A 35 -8.49 -7.40 -3.27
C TYR A 35 -9.82 -7.43 -3.99
N GLN A 36 -9.90 -6.68 -5.09
CA GLN A 36 -10.98 -6.83 -6.06
C GLN A 36 -10.36 -7.22 -7.40
N PRO A 37 -10.25 -8.53 -7.67
CA PRO A 37 -9.54 -9.00 -8.87
C PRO A 37 -10.14 -8.53 -10.19
N GLU A 38 -11.45 -8.43 -10.26
CA GLU A 38 -12.15 -8.01 -11.48
C GLU A 38 -11.75 -6.61 -11.92
N GLU A 39 -11.56 -5.71 -10.96
CA GLU A 39 -11.17 -4.33 -11.22
C GLU A 39 -9.68 -4.09 -10.98
N MET A 40 -8.96 -5.10 -10.53
CA MET A 40 -7.54 -5.05 -10.20
C MET A 40 -7.23 -4.01 -9.11
N PHE A 41 -8.07 -3.95 -8.08
CA PHE A 41 -7.86 -3.04 -6.96
C PHE A 41 -7.24 -3.76 -5.77
N LEU A 42 -6.32 -3.07 -5.11
CA LEU A 42 -5.92 -3.37 -3.74
C LEU A 42 -6.70 -2.43 -2.83
N MET A 43 -7.30 -2.99 -1.77
CA MET A 43 -7.98 -2.21 -0.75
C MET A 43 -7.16 -2.23 0.54
N ILE A 44 -6.99 -1.06 1.14
CA ILE A 44 -6.44 -0.94 2.48
C ILE A 44 -7.56 -0.45 3.38
N ILE A 45 -7.91 -1.25 4.37
CA ILE A 45 -9.10 -1.04 5.18
C ILE A 45 -8.66 -0.68 6.60
N GLY A 46 -9.03 0.51 7.05
CA GLY A 46 -8.77 0.93 8.42
C GLY A 46 -9.63 0.14 9.41
N SER A 47 -9.04 -0.20 10.54
CA SER A 47 -9.73 -0.94 11.59
C SER A 47 -9.33 -0.41 12.96
N TRP A 48 -10.27 -0.46 13.88
CA TRP A 48 -10.05 -0.11 15.29
C TRP A 48 -10.09 -1.35 16.18
N VAL A 49 -10.08 -2.53 15.54
CA VAL A 49 -10.08 -3.83 16.24
C VAL A 49 -8.76 -4.53 15.97
N ASP A 50 -8.12 -4.96 17.05
CA ASP A 50 -6.89 -5.75 16.97
C ASP A 50 -7.27 -7.23 16.82
N ASP A 51 -7.20 -7.74 15.60
CA ASP A 51 -7.45 -9.14 15.32
C ASP A 51 -6.22 -9.80 14.69
N ARG A 52 -6.31 -11.11 14.41
CA ARG A 52 -5.18 -11.89 13.91
C ARG A 52 -4.66 -11.43 12.54
N LYS A 53 -5.54 -10.85 11.75
CA LYS A 53 -5.21 -10.45 10.37
C LYS A 53 -4.81 -8.99 10.28
N SER A 54 -5.08 -8.21 11.33
CA SER A 54 -4.78 -6.78 11.31
C SER A 54 -3.30 -6.53 11.48
N VAL A 55 -2.84 -5.50 10.80
CA VAL A 55 -1.49 -4.98 10.97
C VAL A 55 -1.58 -3.70 11.79
N ARG A 56 -0.80 -3.62 12.88
CA ARG A 56 -0.76 -2.41 13.69
C ARG A 56 -0.03 -1.30 12.94
N VAL A 57 -0.62 -0.12 12.94
CA VAL A 57 -0.02 1.05 12.31
C VAL A 57 1.08 1.61 13.23
N ARG A 58 2.30 1.67 12.69
CA ARG A 58 3.44 2.27 13.38
C ARG A 58 4.18 3.15 12.40
N TYR A 59 4.23 4.45 12.71
CA TYR A 59 4.91 5.42 11.87
C TYR A 59 6.38 5.49 12.20
N ASP A 60 7.22 5.59 11.18
CA ASP A 60 8.62 5.91 11.37
C ASP A 60 8.79 7.44 11.53
N ASN A 61 10.03 7.91 11.59
CA ASN A 61 10.31 9.33 11.78
C ASN A 61 9.83 10.21 10.62
N SER A 62 9.66 9.64 9.44
CA SER A 62 9.17 10.38 8.26
C SER A 62 7.65 10.38 8.14
N GLY A 63 6.95 9.67 9.02
CA GLY A 63 5.51 9.50 8.96
C GLY A 63 5.07 8.39 8.02
N SER A 64 5.94 7.45 7.74
CA SER A 64 5.66 6.30 6.87
C SER A 64 5.38 5.04 7.68
N VAL A 65 4.50 4.20 7.15
CA VAL A 65 4.23 2.86 7.67
C VAL A 65 4.71 1.85 6.64
N TYR A 66 5.55 0.92 7.08
CA TYR A 66 6.02 -0.18 6.24
C TYR A 66 5.36 -1.46 6.67
N VAL A 67 4.83 -2.21 5.71
CA VAL A 67 4.26 -3.52 5.95
C VAL A 67 5.06 -4.54 5.14
N PHE A 68 5.74 -5.43 5.85
CA PHE A 68 6.54 -6.50 5.24
C PHE A 68 5.72 -7.77 5.24
N SER A 69 5.34 -8.25 4.06
CA SER A 69 4.50 -9.44 3.96
C SER A 69 4.63 -10.09 2.59
N LYS A 70 5.23 -11.27 2.55
CA LYS A 70 5.32 -12.04 1.31
C LYS A 70 3.94 -12.43 0.77
N PRO A 71 3.00 -12.91 1.61
CA PRO A 71 1.66 -13.22 1.11
C PRO A 71 0.94 -12.02 0.52
N LEU A 72 1.09 -10.83 1.12
CA LEU A 72 0.48 -9.61 0.60
C LEU A 72 1.03 -9.28 -0.78
N ILE A 73 2.35 -9.32 -0.96
CA ILE A 73 2.98 -9.02 -2.24
C ILE A 73 2.59 -10.07 -3.29
N GLN A 74 2.52 -11.33 -2.92
CA GLN A 74 2.05 -12.38 -3.84
C GLN A 74 0.62 -12.13 -4.29
N GLY A 75 -0.27 -11.74 -3.37
CA GLY A 75 -1.64 -11.39 -3.70
C GLY A 75 -1.73 -10.19 -4.64
N ILE A 76 -0.91 -9.16 -4.39
CA ILE A 76 -0.84 -7.98 -5.25
C ILE A 76 -0.40 -8.38 -6.67
N ARG A 77 0.60 -9.25 -6.79
CA ARG A 77 1.07 -9.73 -8.10
C ARG A 77 0.01 -10.54 -8.84
N GLN A 78 -0.75 -11.36 -8.11
CA GLN A 78 -1.81 -12.14 -8.73
C GLN A 78 -2.94 -11.28 -9.27
N VAL A 79 -3.29 -10.22 -8.54
CA VAL A 79 -4.36 -9.30 -8.94
C VAL A 79 -3.88 -8.34 -10.02
N GLY A 80 -2.68 -7.76 -9.83
CA GLY A 80 -2.14 -6.80 -10.77
C GLY A 80 -1.00 -7.38 -11.59
N HIS A 81 -1.30 -8.16 -12.61
CA HIS A 81 -0.31 -8.89 -13.43
C HIS A 81 0.86 -8.04 -13.94
N ILE A 82 0.72 -6.71 -13.95
CA ILE A 82 1.78 -5.82 -14.40
C ILE A 82 2.92 -5.66 -13.39
N LEU A 83 2.76 -6.17 -12.17
CA LEU A 83 3.76 -6.05 -11.10
C LEU A 83 4.68 -7.28 -11.04
N MET A 84 5.04 -7.82 -12.20
CA MET A 84 5.81 -9.05 -12.30
C MET A 84 7.31 -8.84 -12.06
N GLU A 85 7.82 -7.66 -12.40
CA GLU A 85 9.24 -7.38 -12.20
C GLU A 85 9.56 -7.07 -10.74
N SER A 86 10.76 -7.46 -10.30
CA SER A 86 11.24 -7.13 -8.94
C SER A 86 11.72 -5.67 -8.91
N ARG A 87 10.81 -4.78 -8.63
CA ARG A 87 11.03 -3.32 -8.67
C ARG A 87 10.15 -2.61 -7.64
N SER A 88 10.36 -1.31 -7.54
CA SER A 88 9.44 -0.44 -6.79
C SER A 88 8.41 0.15 -7.73
N TYR A 89 7.19 0.22 -7.27
CA TYR A 89 6.05 0.77 -8.00
C TYR A 89 5.37 1.82 -7.15
N LEU A 90 4.78 2.81 -7.82
CA LEU A 90 3.95 3.82 -7.17
C LEU A 90 2.55 3.75 -7.73
N VAL A 91 1.55 3.71 -6.86
CA VAL A 91 0.14 3.66 -7.23
C VAL A 91 -0.58 4.82 -6.57
N ASP A 92 -1.25 5.64 -7.36
CA ASP A 92 -2.15 6.66 -6.83
C ASP A 92 -3.47 6.00 -6.45
N GLY A 93 -4.02 6.41 -5.32
CA GLY A 93 -5.25 5.85 -4.80
C GLY A 93 -6.31 6.88 -4.52
N LYS A 94 -7.44 6.38 -4.06
CA LYS A 94 -8.60 7.19 -3.65
C LYS A 94 -9.04 6.78 -2.27
N ALA A 95 -9.51 7.73 -1.48
CA ALA A 95 -10.08 7.46 -0.18
C ALA A 95 -11.59 7.33 -0.30
N TRP A 96 -12.12 6.26 0.28
CA TRP A 96 -13.53 6.11 0.54
C TRP A 96 -13.70 6.29 2.05
N GLY A 97 -13.65 7.57 2.47
CA GLY A 97 -13.46 7.93 3.87
C GLY A 97 -14.55 7.46 4.80
N THR A 98 -15.82 7.48 4.34
CA THR A 98 -16.96 7.04 5.16
C THR A 98 -16.87 5.55 5.51
N ASN A 99 -16.19 4.77 4.69
CA ASN A 99 -15.99 3.34 4.91
C ASN A 99 -14.59 3.00 5.41
N HIS A 100 -13.75 4.02 5.63
CA HIS A 100 -12.37 3.86 6.09
C HIS A 100 -11.54 2.98 5.17
N ILE A 101 -11.73 3.13 3.86
CA ILE A 101 -11.07 2.32 2.83
C ILE A 101 -10.26 3.19 1.89
N LEU A 102 -9.03 2.75 1.60
CA LEU A 102 -8.22 3.28 0.52
C LEU A 102 -8.26 2.29 -0.64
N LEU A 103 -8.49 2.81 -1.85
CA LEU A 103 -8.56 2.01 -3.07
C LEU A 103 -7.39 2.35 -3.97
N PHE A 104 -6.63 1.34 -4.38
CA PHE A 104 -5.47 1.50 -5.25
C PHE A 104 -5.64 0.65 -6.51
N PRO A 105 -5.86 1.29 -7.68
CA PRO A 105 -5.97 0.57 -8.94
C PRO A 105 -4.59 0.10 -9.40
N LEU A 106 -4.32 -1.19 -9.27
CA LEU A 106 -3.01 -1.76 -9.55
C LEU A 106 -2.62 -1.65 -11.01
N LYS A 107 -3.59 -1.62 -11.92
CA LYS A 107 -3.32 -1.42 -13.35
C LYS A 107 -2.69 -0.06 -13.67
N GLU A 108 -2.81 0.90 -12.76
CA GLU A 108 -2.24 2.24 -12.91
C GLU A 108 -0.90 2.39 -12.21
N ALA A 109 -0.34 1.31 -11.71
CA ALA A 109 0.96 1.34 -11.04
C ALA A 109 2.04 1.78 -12.01
N LYS A 110 2.91 2.68 -11.55
CA LYS A 110 4.04 3.19 -12.33
C LYS A 110 5.32 2.62 -11.75
N ILE A 111 6.21 2.18 -12.64
CA ILE A 111 7.52 1.73 -12.21
C ILE A 111 8.33 2.94 -11.78
N LEU A 112 8.88 2.88 -10.57
CA LEU A 112 9.79 3.91 -10.10
C LEU A 112 11.19 3.63 -10.65
N PRO A 113 11.91 4.65 -11.08
CA PRO A 113 13.28 4.45 -11.53
C PRO A 113 14.14 3.96 -10.36
N ASP A 114 15.08 3.05 -10.66
CA ASP A 114 16.04 2.63 -9.66
C ASP A 114 16.87 3.85 -9.26
N GLU A 115 17.10 3.98 -7.94
CA GLU A 115 17.99 5.03 -7.48
C GLU A 115 19.38 4.76 -8.06
N PRO A 116 20.02 5.78 -8.64
CA PRO A 116 21.39 5.60 -9.08
C PRO A 116 22.25 5.21 -7.87
N PRO A 117 23.20 4.28 -8.07
CA PRO A 117 24.07 3.94 -6.97
C PRO A 117 24.74 5.21 -6.45
N LYS A 118 24.69 5.39 -5.15
CA LYS A 118 25.35 6.53 -4.53
C LYS A 118 26.83 6.42 -4.84
N SER A 119 27.33 7.36 -5.62
CA SER A 119 28.74 7.42 -5.87
C SER A 119 29.48 7.59 -4.57
N PRO A 120 30.56 6.85 -4.36
CA PRO A 120 31.38 7.06 -3.18
C PRO A 120 31.96 8.48 -3.16
#